data_743cea386ccd47635e80fb17953a97b1
#
_entry.id   743cea386ccd47635e80fb17953a97b1
#
_cell.length_a   1.000
_cell.length_b   1.000
_cell.length_c   1.000
_cell.angle_alpha   90.00
_cell.angle_beta   90.00
_cell.angle_gamma   90.00
#
_symmetry.space_group_name_H-M   'P 1'
#
loop_
_entity.id
_entity.type
_entity.pdbx_description
1 polymer ?
#
loop_
_entity_poly.entity_id
_entity_poly.type
_entity_poly.pdbx_seq_one_letter_code
_entity_poly.pdbx_strand_id
1 'polypeptide(L)'
;MGAVLVAGLTNIETTLRVEGFPIAYAPVCYPFFGVDASVSGVGYNVAKALASLGNPVRFLSLIGRDLGASLVLEQLRADGLSSAFVVQEIERTARSVILYDADGRRMIYVDLKDLQERTYPEALFEAAARDVTLAVLCNINFARPMLGAMQARGVPIATDVHTIADPDDAYNADWMHAASVLFMSDEKLPCAPEDWVRALWNRYDAPVVVIGRGMQGALLAVRGDSFLERVPAVYTRPVVSTIGAGDALFSSFVHVYAATGDPYLAIRRAMVFASYKIGTTGAADGFLSAEELERLSTTVYGSPGN
;
A
#
# COMPACT_ATOMS: atom_id res chain seq x y z
N MET A 1 19.85 -1.12 -8.01
CA MET A 1 18.92 -1.82 -7.11
C MET A 1 18.49 -3.14 -7.73
N GLY A 2 18.33 -4.20 -6.94
CA GLY A 2 17.71 -5.44 -7.38
C GLY A 2 16.21 -5.27 -7.62
N ALA A 3 15.57 -6.30 -8.20
CA ALA A 3 14.13 -6.26 -8.46
C ALA A 3 13.32 -6.33 -7.14
N VAL A 4 12.23 -5.58 -7.09
CA VAL A 4 11.21 -5.65 -6.03
C VAL A 4 10.05 -6.49 -6.55
N LEU A 5 9.71 -7.56 -5.84
CA LEU A 5 8.50 -8.34 -6.11
C LEU A 5 7.34 -7.71 -5.35
N VAL A 6 6.23 -7.44 -6.02
CA VAL A 6 4.99 -6.96 -5.41
C VAL A 6 3.89 -7.97 -5.71
N ALA A 7 3.30 -8.59 -4.70
CA ALA A 7 2.14 -9.47 -4.86
C ALA A 7 0.94 -8.88 -4.11
N GLY A 8 -0.13 -8.58 -4.82
CA GLY A 8 -1.29 -7.94 -4.20
C GLY A 8 -2.47 -7.72 -5.14
N LEU A 9 -3.53 -7.17 -4.56
CA LEU A 9 -4.78 -6.90 -5.24
C LEU A 9 -4.63 -5.88 -6.37
N THR A 10 -5.29 -6.18 -7.49
CA THR A 10 -5.66 -5.21 -8.52
C THR A 10 -7.17 -5.28 -8.72
N ASN A 11 -7.82 -4.15 -8.77
CA ASN A 11 -9.27 -4.06 -8.97
C ASN A 11 -9.65 -2.85 -9.84
N ILE A 12 -10.92 -2.81 -10.23
CA ILE A 12 -11.54 -1.59 -10.76
C ILE A 12 -12.23 -0.89 -9.58
N GLU A 13 -11.74 0.28 -9.26
CA GLU A 13 -12.27 1.14 -8.20
C GLU A 13 -13.23 2.17 -8.78
N THR A 14 -14.41 2.29 -8.20
CA THR A 14 -15.37 3.35 -8.49
C THR A 14 -15.47 4.26 -7.28
N THR A 15 -15.20 5.53 -7.42
CA THR A 15 -15.42 6.52 -6.38
C THR A 15 -16.74 7.26 -6.61
N LEU A 16 -17.49 7.51 -5.53
CA LEU A 16 -18.73 8.25 -5.56
C LEU A 16 -18.73 9.31 -4.45
N ARG A 17 -18.81 10.58 -4.86
CA ARG A 17 -19.00 11.68 -3.92
C ARG A 17 -20.44 11.71 -3.43
N VAL A 18 -20.61 11.64 -2.11
CA VAL A 18 -21.89 11.73 -1.40
C VAL A 18 -21.99 13.06 -0.65
N GLU A 19 -23.19 13.47 -0.31
CA GLU A 19 -23.43 14.71 0.46
C GLU A 19 -22.90 14.61 1.90
N GLY A 20 -22.96 13.42 2.49
CA GLY A 20 -22.48 13.15 3.84
C GLY A 20 -22.88 11.77 4.35
N PHE A 21 -22.47 11.46 5.58
CA PHE A 21 -22.83 10.22 6.28
C PHE A 21 -23.61 10.53 7.55
N PRO A 22 -24.68 9.74 7.87
CA PRO A 22 -25.21 8.60 7.12
C PRO A 22 -25.84 9.03 5.79
N ILE A 23 -25.82 8.14 4.79
CA ILE A 23 -26.41 8.41 3.47
C ILE A 23 -27.94 8.42 3.61
N ALA A 24 -28.57 9.53 3.23
CA ALA A 24 -30.01 9.61 3.13
C ALA A 24 -30.52 8.87 1.90
N TYR A 25 -31.59 8.09 2.08
CA TYR A 25 -32.22 7.44 0.93
C TYR A 25 -32.84 8.47 -0.02
N ALA A 26 -32.47 8.38 -1.30
CA ALA A 26 -33.15 9.06 -2.40
C ALA A 26 -33.22 8.10 -3.60
N PRO A 27 -34.33 8.04 -4.34
CA PRO A 27 -34.48 7.11 -5.45
C PRO A 27 -33.50 7.40 -6.61
N VAL A 28 -33.10 8.65 -6.79
CA VAL A 28 -32.12 9.10 -7.79
C VAL A 28 -31.33 10.29 -7.22
N CYS A 29 -30.01 10.24 -7.37
CA CYS A 29 -29.12 11.36 -7.05
C CYS A 29 -28.30 11.73 -8.29
N TYR A 30 -27.93 13.00 -8.41
CA TYR A 30 -27.15 13.53 -9.53
C TYR A 30 -25.83 14.15 -9.03
N PRO A 31 -24.82 13.34 -8.66
CA PRO A 31 -23.53 13.84 -8.22
C PRO A 31 -22.68 14.25 -9.44
N PHE A 32 -22.99 15.38 -10.06
CA PHE A 32 -22.25 15.87 -11.23
C PHE A 32 -20.75 15.94 -10.95
N PHE A 33 -19.95 15.29 -11.83
CA PHE A 33 -18.50 15.13 -11.68
C PHE A 33 -18.08 14.44 -10.35
N GLY A 34 -19.02 13.72 -9.72
CA GLY A 34 -18.81 13.03 -8.45
C GLY A 34 -18.66 11.52 -8.58
N VAL A 35 -18.67 10.97 -9.80
CA VAL A 35 -18.42 9.54 -10.06
C VAL A 35 -17.20 9.43 -10.94
N ASP A 36 -16.24 8.61 -10.52
CA ASP A 36 -15.06 8.29 -11.31
C ASP A 36 -14.74 6.79 -11.19
N ALA A 37 -14.01 6.25 -12.17
CA ALA A 37 -13.56 4.86 -12.16
C ALA A 37 -12.12 4.75 -12.65
N SER A 38 -11.32 4.00 -11.91
CA SER A 38 -9.90 3.81 -12.21
C SER A 38 -9.43 2.39 -11.87
N VAL A 39 -8.28 2.01 -12.40
CA VAL A 39 -7.54 0.83 -11.92
C VAL A 39 -6.89 1.19 -10.59
N SER A 40 -7.07 0.33 -9.60
CA SER A 40 -6.59 0.52 -8.23
C SER A 40 -6.32 -0.85 -7.57
N GLY A 41 -6.25 -0.85 -6.27
CA GLY A 41 -5.93 -1.99 -5.42
C GLY A 41 -4.53 -1.86 -4.84
N VAL A 42 -4.38 -2.28 -3.58
CA VAL A 42 -3.13 -2.07 -2.81
C VAL A 42 -1.90 -2.57 -3.57
N GLY A 43 -1.98 -3.75 -4.19
CA GLY A 43 -0.88 -4.29 -4.98
C GLY A 43 -0.51 -3.42 -6.18
N TYR A 44 -1.51 -2.98 -6.95
CA TYR A 44 -1.28 -2.09 -8.08
C TYR A 44 -0.76 -0.72 -7.64
N ASN A 45 -1.36 -0.11 -6.62
CA ASN A 45 -0.96 1.21 -6.12
C ASN A 45 0.51 1.20 -5.69
N VAL A 46 0.93 0.16 -4.94
CA VAL A 46 2.32 -0.02 -4.51
C VAL A 46 3.25 -0.28 -5.69
N ALA A 47 2.87 -1.15 -6.63
CA ALA A 47 3.69 -1.45 -7.80
C ALA A 47 3.94 -0.20 -8.66
N LYS A 48 2.88 0.61 -8.89
CA LYS A 48 2.98 1.87 -9.63
C LYS A 48 3.83 2.90 -8.91
N ALA A 49 3.65 3.07 -7.60
CA ALA A 49 4.45 4.00 -6.80
C ALA A 49 5.94 3.62 -6.81
N LEU A 50 6.26 2.34 -6.63
CA LEU A 50 7.65 1.85 -6.68
C LEU A 50 8.27 2.02 -8.07
N ALA A 51 7.51 1.78 -9.14
CA ALA A 51 7.97 2.01 -10.51
C ALA A 51 8.22 3.49 -10.78
N SER A 52 7.34 4.39 -10.31
CA SER A 52 7.54 5.84 -10.41
C SER A 52 8.81 6.31 -9.68
N LEU A 53 9.16 5.64 -8.58
CA LEU A 53 10.42 5.85 -7.85
C LEU A 53 11.64 5.16 -8.50
N GLY A 54 11.47 4.54 -9.67
CA GLY A 54 12.56 3.95 -10.45
C GLY A 54 12.96 2.54 -10.03
N ASN A 55 12.17 1.82 -9.21
CA ASN A 55 12.46 0.43 -8.89
C ASN A 55 12.10 -0.49 -10.06
N PRO A 56 12.92 -1.51 -10.36
CA PRO A 56 12.50 -2.62 -11.23
C PRO A 56 11.44 -3.45 -10.49
N VAL A 57 10.17 -3.35 -10.92
CA VAL A 57 9.04 -4.02 -10.26
C VAL A 57 8.64 -5.29 -11.01
N ARG A 58 8.46 -6.39 -10.28
CA ARG A 58 7.77 -7.61 -10.74
C ARG A 58 6.43 -7.68 -10.02
N PHE A 59 5.37 -7.37 -10.75
CA PHE A 59 4.03 -7.26 -10.19
C PHE A 59 3.22 -8.52 -10.43
N LEU A 60 2.80 -9.19 -9.33
CA LEU A 60 2.00 -10.40 -9.31
C LEU A 60 0.58 -10.08 -8.84
N SER A 61 -0.39 -10.41 -9.67
CA SER A 61 -1.81 -10.24 -9.32
C SER A 61 -2.67 -11.25 -10.07
N LEU A 62 -3.87 -11.48 -9.58
CA LEU A 62 -4.90 -12.26 -10.25
C LEU A 62 -6.04 -11.33 -10.69
N ILE A 63 -6.42 -11.42 -11.96
CA ILE A 63 -7.49 -10.63 -12.56
C ILE A 63 -8.47 -11.53 -13.31
N GLY A 64 -9.61 -10.96 -13.70
CA GLY A 64 -10.66 -11.66 -14.42
C GLY A 64 -10.34 -11.93 -15.89
N ARG A 65 -11.35 -12.50 -16.58
CA ARG A 65 -11.40 -12.64 -18.06
C ARG A 65 -12.50 -11.76 -18.65
N ASP A 66 -12.67 -10.57 -18.07
CA ASP A 66 -13.74 -9.63 -18.37
C ASP A 66 -13.20 -8.29 -18.88
N LEU A 67 -14.11 -7.33 -19.15
CA LEU A 67 -13.71 -5.98 -19.55
C LEU A 67 -12.83 -5.28 -18.50
N GLY A 68 -13.03 -5.59 -17.21
CA GLY A 68 -12.18 -5.09 -16.12
C GLY A 68 -10.71 -5.50 -16.30
N ALA A 69 -10.49 -6.76 -16.70
CA ALA A 69 -9.13 -7.24 -16.99
C ALA A 69 -8.48 -6.49 -18.17
N SER A 70 -9.25 -6.18 -19.23
CA SER A 70 -8.74 -5.39 -20.35
C SER A 70 -8.30 -4.00 -19.94
N LEU A 71 -9.08 -3.33 -19.06
CA LEU A 71 -8.74 -2.03 -18.49
C LEU A 71 -7.47 -2.11 -17.64
N VAL A 72 -7.34 -3.14 -16.80
CA VAL A 72 -6.14 -3.36 -15.98
C VAL A 72 -4.91 -3.51 -16.86
N LEU A 73 -4.95 -4.39 -17.87
CA LEU A 73 -3.81 -4.65 -18.75
C LEU A 73 -3.40 -3.40 -19.55
N GLU A 74 -4.37 -2.62 -20.02
CA GLU A 74 -4.10 -1.36 -20.70
C GLU A 74 -3.46 -0.33 -19.76
N GLN A 75 -3.98 -0.21 -18.54
CA GLN A 75 -3.43 0.72 -17.55
C GLN A 75 -2.01 0.34 -17.14
N LEU A 76 -1.72 -0.96 -16.91
CA LEU A 76 -0.36 -1.42 -16.63
C LEU A 76 0.60 -1.03 -17.75
N ARG A 77 0.19 -1.20 -19.01
CA ARG A 77 0.97 -0.80 -20.17
C ARG A 77 1.21 0.72 -20.21
N ALA A 78 0.19 1.51 -19.92
CA ALA A 78 0.29 2.98 -19.89
C ALA A 78 1.25 3.46 -18.79
N ASP A 79 1.29 2.75 -17.63
CA ASP A 79 2.18 3.05 -16.52
C ASP A 79 3.60 2.45 -16.68
N GLY A 80 3.89 1.75 -17.77
CA GLY A 80 5.16 1.08 -17.98
C GLY A 80 5.40 -0.14 -17.08
N LEU A 81 4.34 -0.68 -16.44
CA LEU A 81 4.39 -1.87 -15.63
C LEU A 81 4.23 -3.14 -16.49
N SER A 82 5.11 -4.12 -16.29
CA SER A 82 4.99 -5.40 -16.96
C SER A 82 3.78 -6.21 -16.45
N SER A 83 2.96 -6.69 -17.37
CA SER A 83 1.86 -7.61 -17.08
C SER A 83 2.26 -9.10 -17.11
N ALA A 84 3.55 -9.42 -17.27
CA ALA A 84 4.03 -10.81 -17.45
C ALA A 84 3.64 -11.75 -16.29
N PHE A 85 3.42 -11.19 -15.10
CA PHE A 85 3.04 -11.93 -13.89
C PHE A 85 1.63 -11.58 -13.38
N VAL A 86 0.81 -10.92 -14.21
CA VAL A 86 -0.60 -10.66 -13.93
C VAL A 86 -1.45 -11.69 -14.66
N VAL A 87 -2.15 -12.54 -13.91
CA VAL A 87 -2.74 -13.77 -14.43
C VAL A 87 -4.27 -13.68 -14.46
N GLN A 88 -4.87 -14.08 -15.58
CA GLN A 88 -6.32 -14.13 -15.75
C GLN A 88 -6.87 -15.50 -15.27
N GLU A 89 -6.98 -15.67 -13.93
CA GLU A 89 -7.38 -16.93 -13.29
C GLU A 89 -8.80 -16.92 -12.71
N ILE A 90 -9.45 -15.77 -12.67
CA ILE A 90 -10.81 -15.64 -12.14
C ILE A 90 -11.78 -15.24 -13.26
N GLU A 91 -13.08 -15.45 -13.05
CA GLU A 91 -14.08 -15.12 -14.07
C GLU A 91 -14.23 -13.59 -14.21
N ARG A 92 -14.27 -12.87 -13.08
CA ARG A 92 -14.49 -11.43 -13.03
C ARG A 92 -13.42 -10.74 -12.19
N THR A 93 -12.89 -9.65 -12.70
CA THR A 93 -11.96 -8.79 -11.98
C THR A 93 -12.61 -8.22 -10.71
N ALA A 94 -11.87 -8.21 -9.60
CA ALA A 94 -12.31 -7.61 -8.35
C ALA A 94 -12.71 -6.13 -8.54
N ARG A 95 -13.63 -5.65 -7.71
CA ARG A 95 -14.14 -4.28 -7.78
C ARG A 95 -14.24 -3.66 -6.40
N SER A 96 -14.07 -2.36 -6.32
CA SER A 96 -14.40 -1.59 -5.12
C SER A 96 -15.29 -0.39 -5.44
N VAL A 97 -16.06 0.01 -4.44
CA VAL A 97 -16.81 1.26 -4.46
C VAL A 97 -16.42 2.05 -3.22
N ILE A 98 -15.93 3.26 -3.42
CA ILE A 98 -15.56 4.19 -2.34
C ILE A 98 -16.56 5.34 -2.35
N LEU A 99 -17.35 5.43 -1.29
CA LEU A 99 -18.18 6.59 -1.01
C LEU A 99 -17.36 7.57 -0.19
N TYR A 100 -17.35 8.85 -0.57
CA TYR A 100 -16.61 9.88 0.17
C TYR A 100 -17.40 11.20 0.22
N ASP A 101 -17.23 11.96 1.29
CA ASP A 101 -17.85 13.26 1.47
C ASP A 101 -16.83 14.41 1.48
N ALA A 102 -17.33 15.64 1.58
CA ALA A 102 -16.51 16.83 1.62
C ALA A 102 -15.66 16.97 2.89
N ASP A 103 -16.03 16.27 3.97
CA ASP A 103 -15.30 16.25 5.24
C ASP A 103 -14.16 15.23 5.24
N GLY A 104 -13.97 14.47 4.13
CA GLY A 104 -12.94 13.46 3.98
C GLY A 104 -13.29 12.11 4.61
N ARG A 105 -14.53 11.94 5.12
CA ARG A 105 -15.01 10.62 5.57
C ARG A 105 -15.21 9.72 4.36
N ARG A 106 -14.88 8.44 4.52
CA ARG A 106 -15.02 7.46 3.44
C ARG A 106 -15.60 6.15 3.95
N MET A 107 -16.31 5.46 3.06
CA MET A 107 -16.81 4.11 3.26
C MET A 107 -16.41 3.27 2.04
N ILE A 108 -15.68 2.19 2.27
CA ILE A 108 -15.09 1.37 1.20
C ILE A 108 -15.80 0.02 1.20
N TYR A 109 -16.32 -0.36 0.03
CA TYR A 109 -16.85 -1.69 -0.25
C TYR A 109 -15.90 -2.38 -1.23
N VAL A 110 -15.37 -3.53 -0.85
CA VAL A 110 -14.46 -4.32 -1.69
C VAL A 110 -15.12 -5.66 -2.00
N ASP A 111 -15.35 -5.91 -3.28
CA ASP A 111 -15.83 -7.18 -3.80
C ASP A 111 -14.65 -7.92 -4.43
N LEU A 112 -14.06 -8.82 -3.66
CA LEU A 112 -12.88 -9.58 -4.06
C LEU A 112 -13.21 -10.74 -5.02
N LYS A 113 -14.50 -10.96 -5.32
CA LYS A 113 -14.93 -12.16 -6.05
C LYS A 113 -14.42 -13.42 -5.34
N ASP A 114 -13.92 -14.38 -6.10
CA ASP A 114 -13.36 -15.63 -5.59
C ASP A 114 -11.82 -15.59 -5.37
N LEU A 115 -11.22 -14.40 -5.35
CA LEU A 115 -9.77 -14.20 -5.17
C LEU A 115 -9.21 -14.84 -3.91
N GLN A 116 -9.99 -14.86 -2.82
CA GLN A 116 -9.56 -15.42 -1.54
C GLN A 116 -9.46 -16.96 -1.56
N GLU A 117 -10.06 -17.59 -2.57
CA GLU A 117 -10.06 -19.05 -2.78
C GLU A 117 -9.06 -19.49 -3.85
N ARG A 118 -8.40 -18.51 -4.51
CA ARG A 118 -7.46 -18.80 -5.61
C ARG A 118 -6.03 -18.88 -5.12
N THR A 119 -5.28 -19.71 -5.85
CA THR A 119 -3.84 -19.86 -5.67
C THR A 119 -3.12 -19.25 -6.86
N TYR A 120 -2.05 -18.53 -6.62
CA TYR A 120 -1.20 -18.01 -7.70
C TYR A 120 -0.35 -19.14 -8.31
N PRO A 121 -0.16 -19.21 -9.64
CA PRO A 121 0.60 -20.28 -10.28
C PRO A 121 2.06 -20.31 -9.80
N GLU A 122 2.47 -21.43 -9.20
CA GLU A 122 3.79 -21.61 -8.58
C GLU A 122 4.93 -21.35 -9.57
N ALA A 123 4.85 -21.89 -10.79
CA ALA A 123 5.89 -21.70 -11.80
C ALA A 123 6.13 -20.23 -12.18
N LEU A 124 5.07 -19.41 -12.20
CA LEU A 124 5.17 -17.98 -12.45
C LEU A 124 5.74 -17.24 -11.24
N PHE A 125 5.34 -17.64 -10.04
CA PHE A 125 5.94 -17.11 -8.81
C PHE A 125 7.45 -17.40 -8.75
N GLU A 126 7.86 -18.66 -9.01
CA GLU A 126 9.28 -19.04 -9.05
C GLU A 126 10.08 -18.24 -10.08
N ALA A 127 9.49 -17.96 -11.25
CA ALA A 127 10.11 -17.10 -12.26
C ALA A 127 10.21 -15.65 -11.82
N ALA A 128 9.17 -15.13 -11.16
CA ALA A 128 9.14 -13.77 -10.63
C ALA A 128 10.08 -13.57 -9.43
N ALA A 129 10.31 -14.61 -8.64
CA ALA A 129 11.11 -14.55 -7.41
C ALA A 129 12.64 -14.58 -7.63
N ARG A 130 13.11 -14.78 -8.86
CA ARG A 130 14.56 -14.80 -9.18
C ARG A 130 15.19 -13.43 -8.96
N ASP A 131 16.34 -13.38 -8.29
CA ASP A 131 17.14 -12.17 -8.08
C ASP A 131 16.35 -10.99 -7.44
N VAL A 132 15.31 -11.32 -6.68
CA VAL A 132 14.52 -10.35 -5.91
C VAL A 132 15.28 -9.99 -4.64
N THR A 133 15.39 -8.70 -4.35
CA THR A 133 16.08 -8.19 -3.16
C THR A 133 15.13 -7.75 -2.06
N LEU A 134 13.86 -7.60 -2.37
CA LEU A 134 12.78 -7.28 -1.41
C LEU A 134 11.45 -7.75 -1.98
N ALA A 135 10.58 -8.31 -1.14
CA ALA A 135 9.22 -8.69 -1.48
C ALA A 135 8.21 -7.83 -0.72
N VAL A 136 7.30 -7.20 -1.44
CA VAL A 136 6.09 -6.58 -0.89
C VAL A 136 4.95 -7.58 -1.06
N LEU A 137 4.51 -8.17 0.03
CA LEU A 137 3.44 -9.16 0.03
C LEU A 137 2.21 -8.56 0.73
N CYS A 138 1.23 -8.12 -0.05
CA CYS A 138 -0.03 -7.61 0.50
C CYS A 138 -0.84 -8.75 1.15
N ASN A 139 -1.65 -8.41 2.15
CA ASN A 139 -2.42 -9.38 2.94
C ASN A 139 -3.65 -9.94 2.19
N ILE A 140 -3.39 -10.63 1.09
CA ILE A 140 -4.40 -11.34 0.27
C ILE A 140 -4.01 -12.80 0.13
N ASN A 141 -4.99 -13.74 0.20
CA ASN A 141 -4.73 -15.17 0.35
C ASN A 141 -3.81 -15.77 -0.71
N PHE A 142 -3.91 -15.36 -1.97
CA PHE A 142 -3.02 -15.91 -3.00
C PHE A 142 -1.53 -15.55 -2.79
N ALA A 143 -1.23 -14.49 -2.02
CA ALA A 143 0.14 -14.12 -1.65
C ALA A 143 0.65 -14.86 -0.41
N ARG A 144 -0.22 -15.46 0.41
CA ARG A 144 0.13 -16.15 1.67
C ARG A 144 1.19 -17.25 1.49
N PRO A 145 1.11 -18.16 0.50
CA PRO A 145 2.16 -19.17 0.29
C PRO A 145 3.54 -18.56 -0.03
N MET A 146 3.57 -17.34 -0.57
CA MET A 146 4.82 -16.65 -0.93
C MET A 146 5.62 -16.20 0.30
N LEU A 147 4.97 -16.02 1.48
CA LEU A 147 5.63 -15.60 2.72
C LEU A 147 6.76 -16.58 3.09
N GLY A 148 6.43 -17.86 3.28
CA GLY A 148 7.43 -18.89 3.62
C GLY A 148 8.48 -19.08 2.53
N ALA A 149 8.08 -18.98 1.26
CA ALA A 149 9.00 -19.10 0.14
C ALA A 149 10.03 -17.96 0.08
N MET A 150 9.64 -16.71 0.41
CA MET A 150 10.57 -15.57 0.47
C MET A 150 11.45 -15.62 1.71
N GLN A 151 10.92 -16.03 2.87
CA GLN A 151 11.72 -16.25 4.08
C GLN A 151 12.80 -17.32 3.86
N ALA A 152 12.45 -18.45 3.21
CA ALA A 152 13.40 -19.52 2.89
C ALA A 152 14.54 -19.05 1.97
N ARG A 153 14.31 -18.01 1.16
CA ARG A 153 15.33 -17.37 0.30
C ARG A 153 16.12 -16.28 1.01
N GLY A 154 15.79 -15.95 2.27
CA GLY A 154 16.39 -14.83 2.99
C GLY A 154 16.03 -13.46 2.40
N VAL A 155 14.93 -13.36 1.63
CA VAL A 155 14.46 -12.12 1.05
C VAL A 155 13.60 -11.38 2.10
N PRO A 156 13.92 -10.14 2.47
CA PRO A 156 13.13 -9.36 3.40
C PRO A 156 11.72 -9.12 2.85
N ILE A 157 10.73 -9.16 3.73
CA ILE A 157 9.31 -8.99 3.40
C ILE A 157 8.79 -7.69 4.02
N ALA A 158 8.20 -6.83 3.20
CA ALA A 158 7.41 -5.70 3.64
C ALA A 158 5.92 -5.99 3.42
N THR A 159 5.11 -5.67 4.41
CA THR A 159 3.65 -5.86 4.34
C THR A 159 2.89 -4.76 5.06
N ASP A 160 1.69 -4.46 4.60
CA ASP A 160 0.72 -3.62 5.27
C ASP A 160 -0.52 -4.45 5.62
N VAL A 161 -0.84 -4.54 6.90
CA VAL A 161 -2.02 -5.27 7.41
C VAL A 161 -3.24 -4.36 7.60
N HIS A 162 -3.16 -3.12 7.15
CA HIS A 162 -4.22 -2.12 7.16
C HIS A 162 -4.72 -1.78 8.57
N THR A 163 -5.96 -2.15 8.88
CA THR A 163 -6.60 -1.84 10.16
C THR A 163 -6.90 -3.11 10.92
N ILE A 164 -6.19 -3.35 12.01
CA ILE A 164 -6.44 -4.47 12.95
C ILE A 164 -6.75 -3.94 14.34
N ALA A 165 -7.56 -4.67 15.09
CA ALA A 165 -7.95 -4.32 16.45
C ALA A 165 -7.48 -5.36 17.48
N ASP A 166 -6.93 -6.47 17.02
CA ASP A 166 -6.42 -7.57 17.82
C ASP A 166 -5.00 -7.89 17.36
N PRO A 167 -3.99 -7.89 18.24
CA PRO A 167 -2.63 -8.28 17.88
C PRO A 167 -2.53 -9.77 17.55
N ASP A 168 -3.52 -10.58 17.91
CA ASP A 168 -3.62 -12.00 17.58
C ASP A 168 -4.59 -12.24 16.40
N ASP A 169 -4.82 -11.23 15.52
CA ASP A 169 -5.67 -11.34 14.35
C ASP A 169 -5.26 -12.53 13.47
N ALA A 170 -6.12 -13.58 13.46
CA ALA A 170 -5.82 -14.86 12.83
C ALA A 170 -5.60 -14.76 11.31
N TYR A 171 -6.24 -13.78 10.65
CA TYR A 171 -6.05 -13.58 9.22
C TYR A 171 -4.68 -13.01 8.90
N ASN A 172 -4.20 -12.04 9.69
CA ASN A 172 -2.96 -11.32 9.44
C ASN A 172 -1.73 -11.90 10.16
N ALA A 173 -1.90 -12.90 11.03
CA ALA A 173 -0.81 -13.47 11.83
C ALA A 173 0.40 -13.91 10.98
N ASP A 174 0.17 -14.60 9.86
CA ASP A 174 1.27 -15.08 9.02
C ASP A 174 2.07 -13.94 8.39
N TRP A 175 1.41 -12.84 7.96
CA TRP A 175 2.10 -11.65 7.46
C TRP A 175 2.89 -10.95 8.55
N MET A 176 2.31 -10.80 9.74
CA MET A 176 3.00 -10.18 10.87
C MET A 176 4.21 -10.99 11.34
N HIS A 177 4.13 -12.33 11.28
CA HIS A 177 5.27 -13.22 11.55
C HIS A 177 6.37 -13.13 10.50
N ALA A 178 6.01 -12.95 9.24
CA ALA A 178 6.97 -12.93 8.15
C ALA A 178 7.62 -11.55 7.92
N ALA A 179 7.04 -10.49 8.46
CA ALA A 179 7.41 -9.12 8.14
C ALA A 179 8.79 -8.72 8.66
N SER A 180 9.64 -8.22 7.77
CA SER A 180 10.81 -7.40 8.10
C SER A 180 10.42 -5.93 8.30
N VAL A 181 9.40 -5.48 7.55
CA VAL A 181 8.80 -4.15 7.65
C VAL A 181 7.28 -4.33 7.71
N LEU A 182 6.68 -3.95 8.83
CA LEU A 182 5.26 -4.08 9.09
C LEU A 182 4.58 -2.72 9.15
N PHE A 183 3.61 -2.50 8.26
CA PHE A 183 2.77 -1.31 8.24
C PHE A 183 1.35 -1.60 8.70
N MET A 184 0.70 -0.59 9.26
CA MET A 184 -0.72 -0.59 9.61
C MET A 184 -1.23 0.84 9.86
N SER A 185 -2.55 0.99 10.00
CA SER A 185 -3.22 2.24 10.38
C SER A 185 -3.65 2.19 11.85
N ASP A 186 -3.72 3.36 12.50
CA ASP A 186 -4.22 3.50 13.86
C ASP A 186 -5.76 3.54 13.97
N GLU A 187 -6.49 3.53 12.86
CA GLU A 187 -7.96 3.72 12.82
C GLU A 187 -8.77 2.75 13.69
N LYS A 188 -8.24 1.55 13.97
CA LYS A 188 -8.93 0.53 14.78
C LYS A 188 -8.18 0.12 16.03
N LEU A 189 -7.06 0.78 16.34
CA LEU A 189 -6.28 0.40 17.52
C LEU A 189 -7.06 0.64 18.81
N PRO A 190 -7.11 -0.35 19.71
CA PRO A 190 -7.84 -0.23 20.99
C PRO A 190 -7.05 0.54 22.06
N CYS A 191 -5.80 0.88 21.81
CA CYS A 191 -4.89 1.54 22.73
C CYS A 191 -3.95 2.51 22.01
N ALA A 192 -3.08 3.20 22.75
CA ALA A 192 -2.06 4.06 22.17
C ALA A 192 -1.14 3.28 21.20
N PRO A 193 -0.74 3.87 20.07
CA PRO A 193 0.11 3.20 19.08
C PRO A 193 1.42 2.64 19.67
N GLU A 194 2.00 3.31 20.66
CA GLU A 194 3.22 2.88 21.33
C GLU A 194 3.01 1.57 22.14
N ASP A 195 1.86 1.45 22.82
CA ASP A 195 1.51 0.24 23.57
C ASP A 195 1.16 -0.91 22.62
N TRP A 196 0.54 -0.56 21.48
CA TRP A 196 0.26 -1.51 20.43
C TRP A 196 1.54 -2.11 19.83
N VAL A 197 2.54 -1.29 19.52
CA VAL A 197 3.85 -1.78 19.05
C VAL A 197 4.49 -2.72 20.07
N ARG A 198 4.44 -2.39 21.37
CA ARG A 198 4.96 -3.29 22.42
C ARG A 198 4.21 -4.64 22.45
N ALA A 199 2.89 -4.60 22.28
CA ALA A 199 2.09 -5.82 22.18
C ALA A 199 2.44 -6.67 20.96
N LEU A 200 2.68 -6.04 19.80
CA LEU A 200 3.15 -6.70 18.58
C LEU A 200 4.55 -7.31 18.80
N TRP A 201 5.48 -6.56 19.37
CA TRP A 201 6.84 -7.05 19.60
C TRP A 201 6.95 -8.20 20.63
N ASN A 202 5.93 -8.37 21.46
CA ASN A 202 5.85 -9.54 22.34
C ASN A 202 5.41 -10.82 21.59
N ARG A 203 4.89 -10.69 20.36
CA ARG A 203 4.34 -11.78 19.55
C ARG A 203 5.12 -12.04 18.27
N TYR A 204 5.61 -10.98 17.65
CA TYR A 204 6.19 -10.98 16.31
C TYR A 204 7.59 -10.35 16.32
N ASP A 205 8.47 -10.84 15.47
CA ASP A 205 9.86 -10.38 15.42
C ASP A 205 10.10 -9.27 14.37
N ALA A 206 9.04 -8.57 13.95
CA ALA A 206 9.15 -7.48 12.98
C ALA A 206 10.15 -6.40 13.45
N PRO A 207 11.31 -6.23 12.77
CA PRO A 207 12.34 -5.27 13.19
C PRO A 207 11.87 -3.82 13.07
N VAL A 208 11.04 -3.54 12.06
CA VAL A 208 10.51 -2.20 11.78
C VAL A 208 9.00 -2.27 11.73
N VAL A 209 8.34 -1.44 12.54
CA VAL A 209 6.89 -1.26 12.54
C VAL A 209 6.58 0.22 12.27
N VAL A 210 5.66 0.48 11.35
CA VAL A 210 5.16 1.83 11.06
C VAL A 210 3.64 1.84 11.20
N ILE A 211 3.13 2.76 12.01
CA ILE A 211 1.70 2.98 12.19
C ILE A 211 1.32 4.33 11.59
N GLY A 212 0.58 4.32 10.49
CA GLY A 212 0.01 5.53 9.89
C GLY A 212 -1.05 6.15 10.81
N ARG A 213 -1.01 7.48 10.99
CA ARG A 213 -1.88 8.23 11.92
C ARG A 213 -2.60 9.40 11.24
N GLY A 214 -2.80 9.27 9.95
CA GLY A 214 -3.48 10.31 9.14
C GLY A 214 -2.84 11.69 9.30
N MET A 215 -3.61 12.69 9.67
CA MET A 215 -3.13 14.06 9.88
C MET A 215 -2.10 14.20 11.02
N GLN A 216 -1.99 13.23 11.90
CA GLN A 216 -0.99 13.22 12.97
C GLN A 216 0.36 12.63 12.52
N GLY A 217 0.50 12.21 11.25
CA GLY A 217 1.72 11.64 10.69
C GLY A 217 1.81 10.14 10.87
N ALA A 218 2.87 9.64 11.47
CA ALA A 218 3.09 8.21 11.72
C ALA A 218 3.85 7.98 13.04
N LEU A 219 3.78 6.76 13.55
CA LEU A 219 4.70 6.22 14.55
C LEU A 219 5.71 5.34 13.83
N LEU A 220 6.99 5.61 14.00
CA LEU A 220 8.08 4.72 13.61
C LEU A 220 8.59 3.97 14.83
N ALA A 221 8.72 2.66 14.72
CA ALA A 221 9.26 1.80 15.73
C ALA A 221 10.38 0.92 15.15
N VAL A 222 11.58 1.00 15.72
CA VAL A 222 12.77 0.22 15.30
C VAL A 222 13.24 -0.61 16.48
N ARG A 223 13.06 -1.91 16.42
CA ARG A 223 13.26 -2.83 17.54
C ARG A 223 14.72 -2.87 17.98
N GLY A 224 15.65 -2.96 17.04
CA GLY A 224 17.08 -3.05 17.32
C GLY A 224 17.63 -1.85 18.11
N ASP A 225 17.05 -0.68 17.90
CA ASP A 225 17.44 0.57 18.54
C ASP A 225 16.56 0.92 19.75
N SER A 226 15.58 0.07 20.06
CA SER A 226 14.53 0.36 21.07
C SER A 226 13.83 1.71 20.81
N PHE A 227 13.72 2.10 19.54
CA PHE A 227 13.25 3.40 19.12
C PHE A 227 11.74 3.37 18.88
N LEU A 228 11.05 4.34 19.45
CA LEU A 228 9.61 4.59 19.28
C LEU A 228 9.40 6.09 19.22
N GLU A 229 9.06 6.63 18.03
CA GLU A 229 8.89 8.06 17.86
C GLU A 229 7.73 8.40 16.91
N ARG A 230 7.00 9.44 17.26
CA ARG A 230 5.98 10.04 16.42
C ARG A 230 6.61 10.98 15.42
N VAL A 231 6.45 10.66 14.15
CA VAL A 231 6.91 11.49 13.04
C VAL A 231 5.75 12.35 12.57
N PRO A 232 5.83 13.70 12.67
CA PRO A 232 4.72 14.56 12.31
C PRO A 232 4.41 14.51 10.81
N ALA A 233 3.15 14.74 10.46
CA ALA A 233 2.76 14.94 9.07
C ALA A 233 3.42 16.20 8.49
N VAL A 234 3.74 16.13 7.19
CA VAL A 234 4.20 17.30 6.43
C VAL A 234 3.14 17.69 5.40
N TYR A 235 3.16 18.93 4.96
CA TYR A 235 2.18 19.46 4.01
C TYR A 235 2.92 20.09 2.84
N THR A 236 2.94 19.41 1.70
CA THR A 236 3.65 19.85 0.49
C THR A 236 2.76 20.63 -0.47
N ARG A 237 1.45 20.40 -0.41
CA ARG A 237 0.43 21.06 -1.23
C ARG A 237 -0.98 20.86 -0.61
N PRO A 238 -2.02 21.57 -1.08
CA PRO A 238 -3.40 21.40 -0.60
C PRO A 238 -3.87 19.96 -0.75
N VAL A 239 -4.59 19.48 0.26
CA VAL A 239 -5.18 18.13 0.28
C VAL A 239 -6.42 18.12 -0.61
N VAL A 240 -6.47 17.15 -1.54
CA VAL A 240 -7.63 16.89 -2.44
C VAL A 240 -8.31 15.60 -2.05
N SER A 241 -7.54 14.52 -1.82
CA SER A 241 -8.08 13.22 -1.42
C SER A 241 -7.04 12.43 -0.61
N THR A 242 -7.49 11.81 0.47
CA THR A 242 -6.63 10.95 1.30
C THR A 242 -6.62 9.47 0.84
N ILE A 243 -7.36 9.13 -0.22
CA ILE A 243 -7.38 7.77 -0.78
C ILE A 243 -5.99 7.43 -1.30
N GLY A 244 -5.43 6.27 -0.90
CA GLY A 244 -4.09 5.82 -1.27
C GLY A 244 -2.92 6.50 -0.53
N ALA A 245 -3.20 7.31 0.50
CA ALA A 245 -2.13 7.92 1.33
C ALA A 245 -1.28 6.87 2.05
N GLY A 246 -1.91 5.80 2.57
CA GLY A 246 -1.24 4.67 3.20
C GLY A 246 -0.33 3.93 2.22
N ASP A 247 -0.85 3.60 1.02
CA ASP A 247 -0.08 2.93 -0.03
C ASP A 247 1.14 3.77 -0.46
N ALA A 248 0.97 5.09 -0.56
CA ALA A 248 2.05 6.01 -0.90
C ALA A 248 3.12 6.08 0.21
N LEU A 249 2.69 6.18 1.48
CA LEU A 249 3.58 6.15 2.64
C LEU A 249 4.40 4.86 2.66
N PHE A 250 3.72 3.72 2.54
CA PHE A 250 4.32 2.40 2.51
C PHE A 250 5.31 2.23 1.36
N SER A 251 4.91 2.57 0.13
CA SER A 251 5.74 2.40 -1.07
C SER A 251 7.03 3.21 -1.01
N SER A 252 6.94 4.49 -0.63
CA SER A 252 8.12 5.35 -0.51
C SER A 252 9.03 4.91 0.63
N PHE A 253 8.47 4.46 1.76
CA PHE A 253 9.27 3.86 2.84
C PHE A 253 10.05 2.65 2.34
N VAL A 254 9.37 1.71 1.69
CA VAL A 254 9.97 0.50 1.13
C VAL A 254 11.08 0.83 0.14
N HIS A 255 10.84 1.81 -0.78
CA HIS A 255 11.84 2.26 -1.75
C HIS A 255 13.13 2.73 -1.07
N VAL A 256 13.03 3.65 -0.12
CA VAL A 256 14.19 4.23 0.55
C VAL A 256 14.87 3.22 1.45
N TYR A 257 14.10 2.44 2.21
CA TYR A 257 14.63 1.41 3.11
C TYR A 257 15.36 0.31 2.36
N ALA A 258 14.82 -0.15 1.22
CA ALA A 258 15.50 -1.13 0.38
C ALA A 258 16.84 -0.63 -0.19
N ALA A 259 16.95 0.69 -0.42
CA ALA A 259 18.14 1.31 -0.97
C ALA A 259 19.22 1.59 0.09
N THR A 260 18.82 1.92 1.32
CA THR A 260 19.71 2.50 2.34
C THR A 260 19.84 1.66 3.61
N GLY A 261 18.85 0.82 3.91
CA GLY A 261 18.72 0.16 5.20
C GLY A 261 18.36 1.10 6.37
N ASP A 262 18.12 2.39 6.09
CA ASP A 262 17.88 3.42 7.10
C ASP A 262 16.36 3.69 7.25
N PRO A 263 15.71 3.22 8.32
CA PRO A 263 14.29 3.44 8.56
C PRO A 263 13.96 4.89 8.92
N TYR A 264 14.91 5.65 9.45
CA TYR A 264 14.74 7.05 9.83
C TYR A 264 14.70 7.97 8.61
N LEU A 265 15.58 7.73 7.65
CA LEU A 265 15.53 8.40 6.36
C LEU A 265 14.27 7.99 5.59
N ALA A 266 13.94 6.69 5.61
CA ALA A 266 12.81 6.14 4.89
C ALA A 266 11.48 6.78 5.33
N ILE A 267 11.24 6.92 6.64
CA ILE A 267 9.98 7.50 7.12
C ILE A 267 9.85 8.98 6.74
N ARG A 268 10.93 9.76 6.79
CA ARG A 268 10.92 11.19 6.39
C ARG A 268 10.58 11.34 4.91
N ARG A 269 11.20 10.54 4.02
CA ARG A 269 10.89 10.55 2.59
C ARG A 269 9.46 10.10 2.33
N ALA A 270 9.00 9.07 3.04
CA ALA A 270 7.64 8.56 2.93
C ALA A 270 6.58 9.59 3.32
N MET A 271 6.82 10.39 4.37
CA MET A 271 5.93 11.50 4.76
C MET A 271 5.79 12.56 3.65
N VAL A 272 6.88 12.91 2.97
CA VAL A 272 6.86 13.85 1.84
C VAL A 272 6.09 13.27 0.66
N PHE A 273 6.37 12.03 0.32
CA PHE A 273 5.72 11.35 -0.81
C PHE A 273 4.20 11.22 -0.60
N ALA A 274 3.78 10.76 0.59
CA ALA A 274 2.37 10.64 0.94
C ALA A 274 1.66 12.00 0.96
N SER A 275 2.31 13.03 1.53
CA SER A 275 1.80 14.40 1.54
C SER A 275 1.61 14.97 0.12
N TYR A 276 2.52 14.67 -0.78
CA TYR A 276 2.38 15.10 -2.17
C TYR A 276 1.26 14.33 -2.88
N LYS A 277 1.16 13.01 -2.66
CA LYS A 277 0.13 12.17 -3.27
C LYS A 277 -1.28 12.65 -2.93
N ILE A 278 -1.59 13.01 -1.70
CA ILE A 278 -2.93 13.44 -1.28
C ILE A 278 -3.43 14.74 -1.92
N GLY A 279 -2.62 15.43 -2.69
CA GLY A 279 -3.01 16.55 -3.53
C GLY A 279 -3.61 16.15 -4.89
N THR A 280 -3.99 14.88 -5.09
CA THR A 280 -4.68 14.35 -6.28
C THR A 280 -5.88 13.51 -5.88
N THR A 281 -6.78 13.21 -6.82
CA THR A 281 -8.05 12.50 -6.57
C THR A 281 -7.91 10.98 -6.48
N GLY A 282 -7.24 10.35 -7.44
CA GLY A 282 -7.17 8.88 -7.53
C GLY A 282 -6.22 8.23 -6.51
N ALA A 283 -6.42 6.97 -6.17
CA ALA A 283 -5.58 6.23 -5.21
C ALA A 283 -4.13 6.06 -5.69
N ALA A 284 -3.94 5.86 -7.00
CA ALA A 284 -2.66 5.62 -7.65
C ALA A 284 -2.18 6.78 -8.52
N ASP A 285 -2.61 8.01 -8.24
CA ASP A 285 -2.23 9.20 -9.01
C ASP A 285 -1.33 10.14 -8.21
N GLY A 286 -0.53 10.95 -8.94
CA GLY A 286 0.29 12.00 -8.34
C GLY A 286 1.51 11.47 -7.61
N PHE A 287 2.09 10.36 -8.04
CA PHE A 287 3.34 9.87 -7.52
C PHE A 287 4.53 10.67 -8.06
N LEU A 288 5.48 10.95 -7.19
CA LEU A 288 6.74 11.61 -7.53
C LEU A 288 7.72 10.60 -8.14
N SER A 289 8.60 11.08 -9.00
CA SER A 289 9.84 10.38 -9.31
C SER A 289 10.82 10.43 -8.13
N ALA A 290 11.85 9.58 -8.13
CA ALA A 290 12.87 9.59 -7.08
C ALA A 290 13.59 10.95 -6.99
N GLU A 291 13.87 11.59 -8.13
CA GLU A 291 14.51 12.91 -8.18
C GLU A 291 13.61 14.01 -7.59
N GLU A 292 12.33 14.00 -7.94
CA GLU A 292 11.36 14.94 -7.38
C GLU A 292 11.16 14.76 -5.87
N LEU A 293 11.11 13.51 -5.40
CA LEU A 293 11.03 13.17 -3.98
C LEU A 293 12.24 13.71 -3.22
N GLU A 294 13.46 13.51 -3.74
CA GLU A 294 14.67 13.98 -3.09
C GLU A 294 14.70 15.52 -3.03
N ARG A 295 14.39 16.19 -4.14
CA ARG A 295 14.31 17.65 -4.21
C ARG A 295 13.29 18.22 -3.21
N LEU A 296 12.08 17.64 -3.18
CA LEU A 296 11.01 18.11 -2.30
C LEU A 296 11.35 17.84 -0.83
N SER A 297 11.96 16.70 -0.55
CA SER A 297 12.40 16.34 0.79
C SER A 297 13.49 17.28 1.32
N THR A 298 14.42 17.69 0.47
CA THR A 298 15.42 18.69 0.81
C THR A 298 14.77 20.05 1.14
N THR A 299 13.70 20.41 0.43
CA THR A 299 12.93 21.64 0.73
C THR A 299 12.24 21.55 2.09
N VAL A 300 11.70 20.38 2.46
CA VAL A 300 10.93 20.18 3.70
C VAL A 300 11.85 20.04 4.92
N TYR A 301 12.93 19.29 4.81
CA TYR A 301 13.78 18.90 5.95
C TYR A 301 15.17 19.55 5.95
N GLY A 302 15.54 20.30 4.91
CA GLY A 302 16.91 20.77 4.69
C GLY A 302 17.80 19.74 4.00
N SER A 303 19.00 20.14 3.64
CA SER A 303 20.00 19.21 3.09
C SER A 303 20.48 18.25 4.18
N PRO A 304 20.74 16.98 3.88
CA PRO A 304 21.38 16.07 4.81
C PRO A 304 22.78 16.64 5.20
N GLY A 305 22.96 17.05 6.44
CA GLY A 305 24.26 17.49 6.94
C GLY A 305 24.37 18.93 7.44
N ASN A 306 23.28 19.64 7.60
CA ASN A 306 23.25 20.90 8.36
C ASN A 306 22.55 20.73 9.70
#